data_b216bee5d8a17529148e66673e5b0fc6
#
_entry.id   b216bee5d8a17529148e66673e5b0fc6
#
_cell.length_a   1.000
_cell.length_b   1.000
_cell.length_c   1.000
_cell.angle_alpha   90.00
_cell.angle_beta   90.00
_cell.angle_gamma   90.00
#
_symmetry.space_group_name_H-M   'P 1'
#
loop_
_entity.id
_entity.type
_entity.pdbx_description
1 polymer ?
#
loop_
_entity_poly.entity_id
_entity_poly.type
_entity_poly.pdbx_seq_one_letter_code
_entity_poly.pdbx_strand_id
1 'polypeptide(L)'
;MATILVTGGTGTLGQVLVDRLLGDGHDVRSLSRRPHTGAGRPRPRSHAVDLRDGTGLADAVAGADTIVHCASSPAGGDTEAAGRLVRAARAAGVGHLVYISIVGVDRVPFGYYRTKLAVERLIEDSGLGWTVLRTTQFHHLVLGVIKAGARSPVLPVPTGVRVQPVEVREVADRLAGLAAGAPAGRVTDLGGPEVLEAGDLVRTTLRAGGRRRLLVPLWLPGASGAALRRGENLTPQHADGRRTYAEFLAARTGGGAVRNGG
;
A
#
# COMPACT_ATOMS: atom_id res chain seq x y z
N MET A 1 13.46 -3.11 -21.33
CA MET A 1 12.99 -1.76 -20.97
C MET A 1 11.50 -1.71 -21.33
N ALA A 2 10.64 -1.40 -20.37
CA ALA A 2 9.18 -1.37 -20.55
C ALA A 2 8.64 0.01 -20.14
N THR A 3 7.52 0.43 -20.71
CA THR A 3 6.77 1.63 -20.29
C THR A 3 5.79 1.24 -19.21
N ILE A 4 6.02 1.68 -17.97
CA ILE A 4 5.22 1.30 -16.79
C ILE A 4 4.48 2.51 -16.25
N LEU A 5 3.15 2.43 -16.20
CA LEU A 5 2.28 3.44 -15.58
C LEU A 5 1.99 3.07 -14.11
N VAL A 6 2.33 3.95 -13.17
CA VAL A 6 2.01 3.77 -11.74
C VAL A 6 0.89 4.73 -11.36
N THR A 7 -0.30 4.20 -11.03
CA THR A 7 -1.38 5.02 -10.46
C THR A 7 -1.16 5.22 -8.97
N GLY A 8 -1.52 6.39 -8.46
CA GLY A 8 -1.20 6.75 -7.08
C GLY A 8 0.30 6.99 -6.85
N GLY A 9 1.03 7.37 -7.89
CA GLY A 9 2.48 7.54 -7.88
C GLY A 9 3.01 8.58 -6.89
N THR A 10 2.16 9.44 -6.31
CA THR A 10 2.54 10.38 -5.24
C THR A 10 2.18 9.88 -3.84
N GLY A 11 1.59 8.69 -3.71
CA GLY A 11 1.28 8.04 -2.44
C GLY A 11 2.50 7.39 -1.78
N THR A 12 2.33 6.93 -0.54
CA THR A 12 3.42 6.32 0.26
C THR A 12 4.12 5.16 -0.47
N LEU A 13 3.38 4.26 -1.09
CA LEU A 13 3.94 3.15 -1.87
C LEU A 13 4.34 3.62 -3.26
N GLY A 14 3.48 4.42 -3.93
CA GLY A 14 3.68 4.80 -5.31
C GLY A 14 4.97 5.57 -5.55
N GLN A 15 5.36 6.48 -4.66
CA GLN A 15 6.63 7.21 -4.75
C GLN A 15 7.83 6.26 -4.73
N VAL A 16 7.85 5.33 -3.77
CA VAL A 16 8.94 4.37 -3.60
C VAL A 16 9.02 3.42 -4.81
N LEU A 17 7.87 3.00 -5.33
CA LEU A 17 7.80 2.16 -6.52
C LEU A 17 8.27 2.89 -7.78
N VAL A 18 7.85 4.15 -7.97
CA VAL A 18 8.32 4.99 -9.09
C VAL A 18 9.83 5.14 -9.06
N ASP A 19 10.40 5.49 -7.91
CA ASP A 19 11.85 5.63 -7.75
C ASP A 19 12.59 4.31 -8.04
N ARG A 20 12.02 3.18 -7.60
CA ARG A 20 12.59 1.85 -7.85
C ARG A 20 12.57 1.52 -9.35
N LEU A 21 11.44 1.67 -10.03
CA LEU A 21 11.30 1.36 -11.46
C LEU A 21 12.18 2.25 -12.34
N LEU A 22 12.34 3.53 -11.97
CA LEU A 22 13.30 4.43 -12.64
C LEU A 22 14.74 3.97 -12.43
N GLY A 23 15.08 3.51 -11.23
CA GLY A 23 16.39 2.94 -10.93
C GLY A 23 16.69 1.66 -11.71
N ASP A 24 15.67 0.88 -12.05
CA ASP A 24 15.78 -0.33 -12.87
C ASP A 24 15.82 -0.01 -14.41
N GLY A 25 15.76 1.28 -14.79
CA GLY A 25 15.90 1.72 -16.19
C GLY A 25 14.61 1.62 -17.02
N HIS A 26 13.44 1.57 -16.40
CA HIS A 26 12.15 1.60 -17.10
C HIS A 26 11.74 3.03 -17.50
N ASP A 27 10.91 3.17 -18.55
CA ASP A 27 10.18 4.42 -18.82
C ASP A 27 8.96 4.47 -17.89
N VAL A 28 8.99 5.35 -16.88
CA VAL A 28 7.98 5.39 -15.83
C VAL A 28 7.06 6.58 -16.01
N ARG A 29 5.75 6.30 -15.99
CA ARG A 29 4.69 7.30 -15.92
C ARG A 29 4.04 7.28 -14.55
N SER A 30 3.90 8.44 -13.93
CA SER A 30 3.25 8.60 -12.64
C SER A 30 1.88 9.26 -12.83
N LEU A 31 0.81 8.56 -12.50
CA LEU A 31 -0.54 9.08 -12.56
C LEU A 31 -1.06 9.36 -11.14
N SER A 32 -1.41 10.61 -10.87
CA SER A 32 -1.97 11.04 -9.59
C SER A 32 -2.66 12.40 -9.73
N ARG A 33 -3.48 12.76 -8.75
CA ARG A 33 -4.17 14.08 -8.72
C ARG A 33 -3.21 15.27 -8.60
N ARG A 34 -1.99 15.04 -8.13
CA ARG A 34 -0.93 16.05 -8.01
C ARG A 34 0.29 15.57 -8.77
N PRO A 35 1.07 16.47 -9.39
CA PRO A 35 2.30 16.08 -10.06
C PRO A 35 3.30 15.48 -9.08
N HIS A 36 4.15 14.60 -9.59
CA HIS A 36 5.24 14.01 -8.80
C HIS A 36 6.29 15.08 -8.51
N THR A 37 6.60 15.30 -7.24
CA THR A 37 7.55 16.36 -6.78
C THR A 37 8.91 15.81 -6.32
N GLY A 38 9.20 14.53 -6.58
CA GLY A 38 10.47 13.89 -6.20
C GLY A 38 11.69 14.64 -6.74
N ALA A 39 12.73 14.77 -5.92
CA ALA A 39 13.98 15.46 -6.25
C ALA A 39 14.96 14.59 -7.09
N GLY A 40 14.63 13.32 -7.34
CA GLY A 40 15.47 12.36 -8.05
C GLY A 40 15.58 12.64 -9.55
N ARG A 41 16.68 12.19 -10.16
CA ARG A 41 16.85 12.06 -11.61
C ARG A 41 17.25 10.60 -11.91
N PRO A 42 16.62 9.93 -12.88
CA PRO A 42 15.60 10.41 -13.83
C PRO A 42 14.23 10.69 -13.15
N ARG A 43 13.37 11.45 -13.83
CA ARG A 43 12.02 11.79 -13.36
C ARG A 43 10.97 11.04 -14.17
N PRO A 44 9.86 10.58 -13.53
CA PRO A 44 8.76 9.98 -14.27
C PRO A 44 8.04 11.03 -15.12
N ARG A 45 7.39 10.61 -16.20
CA ARG A 45 6.40 11.44 -16.89
C ARG A 45 5.16 11.55 -16.00
N SER A 46 4.85 12.75 -15.53
CA SER A 46 3.75 12.97 -14.61
C SER A 46 2.46 13.29 -15.34
N HIS A 47 1.39 12.55 -15.04
CA HIS A 47 0.04 12.79 -15.52
C HIS A 47 -0.85 13.20 -14.34
N ALA A 48 -1.36 14.45 -14.38
CA ALA A 48 -2.30 14.95 -13.38
C ALA A 48 -3.72 14.50 -13.77
N VAL A 49 -4.14 13.34 -13.25
CA VAL A 49 -5.43 12.72 -13.57
C VAL A 49 -6.12 12.30 -12.27
N ASP A 50 -7.40 12.63 -12.13
CA ASP A 50 -8.28 12.03 -11.14
C ASP A 50 -8.98 10.81 -11.78
N LEU A 51 -8.72 9.61 -11.26
CA LEU A 51 -9.37 8.39 -11.73
C LEU A 51 -10.90 8.39 -11.51
N ARG A 52 -11.42 9.33 -10.69
CA ARG A 52 -12.85 9.43 -10.40
C ARG A 52 -13.63 10.06 -11.55
N ASP A 53 -13.05 11.00 -12.30
CA ASP A 53 -13.66 11.57 -13.49
C ASP A 53 -13.13 10.94 -14.78
N GLY A 54 -11.88 10.50 -14.76
CA GLY A 54 -11.21 9.82 -15.88
C GLY A 54 -10.70 10.75 -16.97
N THR A 55 -10.78 12.08 -16.78
CA THR A 55 -10.27 13.06 -17.75
C THR A 55 -8.76 12.89 -17.93
N GLY A 56 -8.29 12.76 -19.18
CA GLY A 56 -6.88 12.54 -19.52
C GLY A 56 -6.35 11.11 -19.26
N LEU A 57 -7.23 10.19 -18.83
CA LEU A 57 -6.81 8.81 -18.53
C LEU A 57 -6.39 8.06 -19.80
N ALA A 58 -7.09 8.25 -20.91
CA ALA A 58 -6.76 7.61 -22.19
C ALA A 58 -5.35 7.97 -22.66
N ASP A 59 -4.96 9.24 -22.58
CA ASP A 59 -3.63 9.72 -22.95
C ASP A 59 -2.56 9.18 -22.00
N ALA A 60 -2.89 9.08 -20.70
CA ALA A 60 -1.94 8.57 -19.70
C ALA A 60 -1.61 7.08 -19.92
N VAL A 61 -2.58 6.26 -20.35
CA VAL A 61 -2.40 4.81 -20.55
C VAL A 61 -1.90 4.47 -21.96
N ALA A 62 -2.04 5.36 -22.93
CA ALA A 62 -1.65 5.08 -24.33
C ALA A 62 -0.17 4.66 -24.45
N GLY A 63 0.10 3.48 -25.01
CA GLY A 63 1.46 2.93 -25.16
C GLY A 63 2.14 2.54 -23.84
N ALA A 64 1.39 2.30 -22.76
CA ALA A 64 1.91 1.64 -21.58
C ALA A 64 1.88 0.11 -21.77
N ASP A 65 3.00 -0.55 -21.48
CA ASP A 65 3.07 -2.02 -21.51
C ASP A 65 2.43 -2.62 -20.27
N THR A 66 2.70 -2.01 -19.12
CA THR A 66 2.23 -2.46 -17.80
C THR A 66 1.65 -1.29 -17.00
N ILE A 67 0.57 -1.55 -16.26
CA ILE A 67 0.02 -0.64 -15.27
C ILE A 67 0.19 -1.24 -13.88
N VAL A 68 0.75 -0.49 -12.92
CA VAL A 68 0.72 -0.85 -11.50
C VAL A 68 -0.28 0.04 -10.77
N HIS A 69 -1.38 -0.57 -10.32
CA HIS A 69 -2.49 0.14 -9.68
C HIS A 69 -2.29 0.21 -8.16
N CYS A 70 -1.72 1.34 -7.69
CA CYS A 70 -1.51 1.65 -6.27
C CYS A 70 -2.49 2.71 -5.73
N ALA A 71 -3.28 3.34 -6.59
CA ALA A 71 -4.22 4.36 -6.16
C ALA A 71 -5.32 3.75 -5.28
N SER A 72 -5.62 4.41 -4.17
CA SER A 72 -6.71 4.07 -3.26
C SER A 72 -7.16 5.31 -2.50
N SER A 73 -8.43 5.37 -2.15
CA SER A 73 -9.03 6.50 -1.43
C SER A 73 -9.83 6.03 -0.22
N PRO A 74 -9.48 6.49 1.00
CA PRO A 74 -10.31 6.23 2.18
C PRO A 74 -11.73 6.78 2.07
N ALA A 75 -11.94 7.77 1.19
CA ALA A 75 -13.25 8.39 0.94
C ALA A 75 -14.14 7.58 -0.03
N GLY A 76 -13.71 6.38 -0.46
CA GLY A 76 -14.43 5.53 -1.40
C GLY A 76 -14.23 5.91 -2.87
N GLY A 77 -14.99 5.22 -3.76
CA GLY A 77 -14.90 5.42 -5.22
C GLY A 77 -13.80 4.59 -5.90
N ASP A 78 -13.13 3.70 -5.17
CA ASP A 78 -12.02 2.91 -5.74
C ASP A 78 -12.51 1.91 -6.79
N THR A 79 -13.71 1.35 -6.64
CA THR A 79 -14.28 0.38 -7.61
C THR A 79 -14.59 1.07 -8.95
N GLU A 80 -15.22 2.24 -8.92
CA GLU A 80 -15.53 3.03 -10.12
C GLU A 80 -14.26 3.53 -10.80
N ALA A 81 -13.28 3.98 -10.00
CA ALA A 81 -11.98 4.43 -10.48
C ALA A 81 -11.21 3.27 -11.16
N ALA A 82 -11.18 2.10 -10.54
CA ALA A 82 -10.58 0.90 -11.11
C ALA A 82 -11.31 0.45 -12.39
N GLY A 83 -12.65 0.55 -12.43
CA GLY A 83 -13.43 0.25 -13.62
C GLY A 83 -13.09 1.15 -14.81
N ARG A 84 -12.87 2.46 -14.58
CA ARG A 84 -12.41 3.36 -15.65
C ARG A 84 -10.99 3.01 -16.10
N LEU A 85 -10.09 2.73 -15.15
CA LEU A 85 -8.72 2.33 -15.46
C LEU A 85 -8.68 1.06 -16.32
N VAL A 86 -9.44 0.02 -15.95
CA VAL A 86 -9.53 -1.24 -16.71
C VAL A 86 -10.05 -1.00 -18.12
N ARG A 87 -11.12 -0.20 -18.28
CA ARG A 87 -11.64 0.13 -19.63
C ARG A 87 -10.61 0.86 -20.48
N ALA A 88 -9.92 1.87 -19.92
CA ALA A 88 -8.88 2.61 -20.62
C ALA A 88 -7.68 1.71 -20.99
N ALA A 89 -7.25 0.85 -20.07
CA ALA A 89 -6.17 -0.10 -20.29
C ALA A 89 -6.50 -1.10 -21.43
N ARG A 90 -7.72 -1.62 -21.45
CA ARG A 90 -8.18 -2.51 -22.56
C ARG A 90 -8.19 -1.79 -23.90
N ALA A 91 -8.74 -0.57 -23.94
CA ALA A 91 -8.81 0.22 -25.17
C ALA A 91 -7.41 0.57 -25.73
N ALA A 92 -6.43 0.75 -24.83
CA ALA A 92 -5.03 1.04 -25.17
C ALA A 92 -4.18 -0.21 -25.48
N GLY A 93 -4.74 -1.43 -25.31
CA GLY A 93 -4.02 -2.68 -25.52
C GLY A 93 -2.93 -2.97 -24.48
N VAL A 94 -3.10 -2.47 -23.23
CA VAL A 94 -2.15 -2.74 -22.13
C VAL A 94 -2.09 -4.25 -21.87
N GLY A 95 -0.87 -4.81 -21.88
CA GLY A 95 -0.66 -6.25 -21.75
C GLY A 95 -0.73 -6.76 -20.30
N HIS A 96 -0.45 -5.93 -19.31
CA HIS A 96 -0.35 -6.37 -17.91
C HIS A 96 -0.86 -5.32 -16.93
N LEU A 97 -1.74 -5.73 -16.00
CA LEU A 97 -2.23 -4.91 -14.89
C LEU A 97 -1.85 -5.55 -13.55
N VAL A 98 -0.96 -4.90 -12.81
CA VAL A 98 -0.54 -5.32 -11.47
C VAL A 98 -1.32 -4.54 -10.42
N TYR A 99 -1.92 -5.23 -9.46
CA TYR A 99 -2.72 -4.60 -8.40
C TYR A 99 -2.20 -4.92 -7.01
N ILE A 100 -2.07 -3.90 -6.15
CA ILE A 100 -1.75 -4.06 -4.74
C ILE A 100 -3.02 -4.15 -3.92
N SER A 101 -3.19 -5.26 -3.22
CA SER A 101 -4.33 -5.55 -2.35
C SER A 101 -3.90 -5.85 -0.93
N ILE A 102 -4.80 -6.39 -0.10
CA ILE A 102 -4.61 -6.56 1.34
C ILE A 102 -4.81 -8.02 1.72
N VAL A 103 -3.95 -8.55 2.57
CA VAL A 103 -4.12 -9.88 3.19
C VAL A 103 -5.41 -9.92 4.01
N GLY A 104 -6.22 -10.95 3.79
CA GLY A 104 -7.50 -11.15 4.46
C GLY A 104 -8.66 -10.33 3.89
N VAL A 105 -8.50 -9.74 2.70
CA VAL A 105 -9.52 -8.92 2.03
C VAL A 105 -10.84 -9.68 1.81
N ASP A 106 -10.77 -11.00 1.67
CA ASP A 106 -11.87 -11.94 1.48
C ASP A 106 -12.42 -12.54 2.79
N ARG A 107 -11.75 -12.34 3.92
CA ARG A 107 -12.07 -12.96 5.22
C ARG A 107 -12.51 -11.96 6.27
N VAL A 108 -11.97 -10.75 6.25
CA VAL A 108 -12.30 -9.68 7.21
C VAL A 108 -13.43 -8.81 6.64
N PRO A 109 -14.65 -8.85 7.17
CA PRO A 109 -15.80 -8.13 6.61
C PRO A 109 -15.79 -6.64 6.96
N PHE A 110 -14.71 -5.96 6.63
CA PHE A 110 -14.52 -4.52 6.82
C PHE A 110 -14.83 -3.77 5.52
N GLY A 111 -15.48 -2.60 5.60
CA GLY A 111 -15.95 -1.88 4.40
C GLY A 111 -14.85 -1.64 3.35
N TYR A 112 -13.71 -1.16 3.80
CA TYR A 112 -12.55 -0.94 2.92
C TYR A 112 -12.02 -2.24 2.28
N TYR A 113 -12.03 -3.37 3.02
CA TYR A 113 -11.62 -4.67 2.48
C TYR A 113 -12.58 -5.16 1.40
N ARG A 114 -13.90 -4.98 1.61
CA ARG A 114 -14.90 -5.31 0.58
C ARG A 114 -14.69 -4.53 -0.72
N THR A 115 -14.36 -3.23 -0.61
CA THR A 115 -14.02 -2.40 -1.78
C THR A 115 -12.77 -2.95 -2.50
N LYS A 116 -11.73 -3.29 -1.75
CA LYS A 116 -10.50 -3.88 -2.31
C LYS A 116 -10.77 -5.21 -3.01
N LEU A 117 -11.58 -6.09 -2.41
CA LEU A 117 -11.98 -7.36 -3.01
C LEU A 117 -12.80 -7.15 -4.29
N ALA A 118 -13.69 -6.16 -4.31
CA ALA A 118 -14.45 -5.81 -5.52
C ALA A 118 -13.53 -5.37 -6.66
N VAL A 119 -12.46 -4.62 -6.35
CA VAL A 119 -11.44 -4.24 -7.34
C VAL A 119 -10.62 -5.45 -7.81
N GLU A 120 -10.24 -6.39 -6.92
CA GLU A 120 -9.59 -7.65 -7.34
C GLU A 120 -10.43 -8.37 -8.39
N ARG A 121 -11.71 -8.63 -8.08
CA ARG A 121 -12.64 -9.34 -8.98
C ARG A 121 -12.80 -8.61 -10.32
N LEU A 122 -12.94 -7.29 -10.28
CA LEU A 122 -13.05 -6.48 -11.49
C LEU A 122 -11.80 -6.61 -12.38
N ILE A 123 -10.63 -6.72 -11.79
CA ILE A 123 -9.36 -6.92 -12.52
C ILE A 123 -9.26 -8.35 -13.04
N GLU A 124 -9.62 -9.35 -12.24
CA GLU A 124 -9.66 -10.77 -12.62
C GLU A 124 -10.59 -11.00 -13.83
N ASP A 125 -11.76 -10.36 -13.83
CA ASP A 125 -12.77 -10.46 -14.88
C ASP A 125 -12.49 -9.51 -16.08
N SER A 126 -11.38 -8.74 -16.05
CA SER A 126 -11.11 -7.68 -17.04
C SER A 126 -10.79 -8.19 -18.45
N GLY A 127 -10.32 -9.43 -18.59
CA GLY A 127 -9.76 -9.96 -19.83
C GLY A 127 -8.35 -9.43 -20.17
N LEU A 128 -7.74 -8.61 -19.29
CA LEU A 128 -6.32 -8.23 -19.38
C LEU A 128 -5.45 -9.34 -18.76
N GLY A 129 -4.17 -9.38 -19.12
CA GLY A 129 -3.19 -10.06 -18.29
C GLY A 129 -3.10 -9.36 -16.94
N TRP A 130 -3.18 -10.10 -15.82
CA TRP A 130 -3.21 -9.46 -14.51
C TRP A 130 -2.33 -10.18 -13.48
N THR A 131 -1.91 -9.40 -12.47
CA THR A 131 -1.24 -9.92 -11.26
C THR A 131 -1.76 -9.19 -10.03
N VAL A 132 -2.19 -9.93 -9.01
CA VAL A 132 -2.62 -9.38 -7.70
C VAL A 132 -1.64 -9.79 -6.63
N LEU A 133 -1.05 -8.81 -5.95
CA LEU A 133 -0.24 -8.99 -4.74
C LEU A 133 -1.03 -8.53 -3.53
N ARG A 134 -1.27 -9.40 -2.56
CA ARG A 134 -1.80 -9.01 -1.25
C ARG A 134 -0.66 -8.82 -0.25
N THR A 135 -0.71 -7.72 0.48
CA THR A 135 0.28 -7.44 1.53
C THR A 135 -0.38 -7.18 2.87
N THR A 136 0.37 -7.36 3.94
CA THR A 136 -0.05 -6.94 5.28
C THR A 136 0.09 -5.41 5.44
N GLN A 137 -0.16 -4.87 6.62
CA GLN A 137 -0.25 -3.44 6.88
C GLN A 137 1.14 -2.79 6.82
N PHE A 138 1.28 -1.67 6.10
CA PHE A 138 2.55 -0.95 6.02
C PHE A 138 2.95 -0.35 7.38
N HIS A 139 4.23 -0.35 7.71
CA HIS A 139 4.80 0.33 8.88
C HIS A 139 4.30 1.77 9.01
N HIS A 140 4.25 2.52 7.90
CA HIS A 140 3.79 3.91 7.86
C HIS A 140 2.31 4.06 8.26
N LEU A 141 1.46 3.13 7.84
CA LEU A 141 0.04 3.12 8.19
C LEU A 141 -0.13 2.89 9.69
N VAL A 142 0.54 1.88 10.24
CA VAL A 142 0.51 1.55 11.67
C VAL A 142 0.98 2.76 12.50
N LEU A 143 2.12 3.36 12.13
CA LEU A 143 2.66 4.56 12.77
C LEU A 143 1.66 5.73 12.70
N GLY A 144 1.05 5.94 11.54
CA GLY A 144 0.07 7.02 11.31
C GLY A 144 -1.16 6.88 12.21
N VAL A 145 -1.74 5.68 12.31
CA VAL A 145 -2.89 5.36 13.16
C VAL A 145 -2.54 5.61 14.64
N ILE A 146 -1.41 5.08 15.11
CA ILE A 146 -0.99 5.25 16.51
C ILE A 146 -0.70 6.72 16.82
N LYS A 147 -0.02 7.45 15.94
CA LYS A 147 0.25 8.89 16.13
C LYS A 147 -1.04 9.72 16.14
N ALA A 148 -2.02 9.38 15.33
CA ALA A 148 -3.32 10.06 15.32
C ALA A 148 -4.05 9.83 16.66
N GLY A 149 -4.13 8.59 17.14
CA GLY A 149 -4.72 8.26 18.45
C GLY A 149 -3.97 8.89 19.62
N ALA A 150 -2.63 8.97 19.54
CA ALA A 150 -1.78 9.56 20.58
C ALA A 150 -1.88 11.10 20.70
N ARG A 151 -2.73 11.76 19.94
CA ARG A 151 -3.13 13.17 20.16
C ARG A 151 -4.02 13.30 21.40
N SER A 152 -4.77 12.26 21.74
CA SER A 152 -5.53 12.16 22.99
C SER A 152 -4.62 11.71 24.14
N PRO A 153 -4.87 12.14 25.39
CA PRO A 153 -4.20 11.60 26.59
C PRO A 153 -4.54 10.14 26.84
N VAL A 154 -5.71 9.67 26.37
CA VAL A 154 -6.18 8.28 26.47
C VAL A 154 -6.16 7.67 25.08
N LEU A 155 -5.53 6.50 24.95
CA LEU A 155 -5.43 5.77 23.68
C LEU A 155 -6.09 4.41 23.81
N PRO A 156 -7.23 4.18 23.13
CA PRO A 156 -7.85 2.87 23.08
C PRO A 156 -6.99 1.91 22.26
N VAL A 157 -6.79 0.70 22.81
CA VAL A 157 -5.97 -0.35 22.20
C VAL A 157 -6.82 -1.59 21.95
N PRO A 158 -6.96 -2.05 20.69
CA PRO A 158 -7.71 -3.26 20.38
C PRO A 158 -7.17 -4.49 21.11
N THR A 159 -8.04 -5.20 21.84
CA THR A 159 -7.68 -6.39 22.62
C THR A 159 -7.66 -7.64 21.74
N GLY A 160 -6.59 -8.45 21.83
CA GLY A 160 -6.42 -9.70 21.10
C GLY A 160 -6.28 -9.52 19.58
N VAL A 161 -6.00 -8.30 19.12
CA VAL A 161 -5.74 -8.01 17.70
C VAL A 161 -4.23 -8.00 17.46
N ARG A 162 -3.83 -8.76 16.45
CA ARG A 162 -2.44 -8.83 15.99
C ARG A 162 -2.30 -8.19 14.62
N VAL A 163 -1.13 -7.65 14.37
CA VAL A 163 -0.75 -6.95 13.13
C VAL A 163 0.63 -7.48 12.69
N GLN A 164 0.84 -7.57 11.39
CA GLN A 164 2.10 -8.04 10.81
C GLN A 164 2.67 -6.94 9.90
N PRO A 165 3.28 -5.88 10.47
CA PRO A 165 3.67 -4.71 9.69
C PRO A 165 4.79 -5.01 8.70
N VAL A 166 4.66 -4.51 7.47
CA VAL A 166 5.63 -4.71 6.37
C VAL A 166 6.25 -3.38 5.92
N GLU A 167 7.51 -3.43 5.49
CA GLU A 167 8.23 -2.26 4.96
C GLU A 167 7.77 -1.95 3.52
N VAL A 168 7.43 -0.68 3.27
CA VAL A 168 6.93 -0.23 1.98
C VAL A 168 7.93 -0.39 0.84
N ARG A 169 9.24 -0.32 1.13
CA ARG A 169 10.30 -0.52 0.14
C ARG A 169 10.34 -1.96 -0.34
N GLU A 170 10.19 -2.93 0.56
CA GLU A 170 10.16 -4.36 0.21
C GLU A 170 8.94 -4.70 -0.64
N VAL A 171 7.80 -4.06 -0.35
CA VAL A 171 6.60 -4.17 -1.20
C VAL A 171 6.83 -3.55 -2.57
N ALA A 172 7.50 -2.39 -2.65
CA ALA A 172 7.84 -1.76 -3.92
C ALA A 172 8.80 -2.62 -4.75
N ASP A 173 9.82 -3.23 -4.12
CA ASP A 173 10.74 -4.16 -4.78
C ASP A 173 10.00 -5.37 -5.35
N ARG A 174 9.07 -5.94 -4.60
CA ARG A 174 8.24 -7.06 -5.08
C ARG A 174 7.35 -6.65 -6.25
N LEU A 175 6.70 -5.49 -6.17
CA LEU A 175 5.84 -4.96 -7.23
C LEU A 175 6.65 -4.62 -8.49
N ALA A 176 7.87 -4.07 -8.36
CA ALA A 176 8.73 -3.79 -9.50
C ALA A 176 9.09 -5.08 -10.26
N GLY A 177 9.47 -6.15 -9.55
CA GLY A 177 9.71 -7.44 -10.16
C GLY A 177 8.48 -8.03 -10.85
N LEU A 178 7.28 -7.89 -10.25
CA LEU A 178 6.04 -8.35 -10.85
C LEU A 178 5.67 -7.52 -12.09
N ALA A 179 5.88 -6.22 -12.06
CA ALA A 179 5.56 -5.33 -13.18
C ALA A 179 6.47 -5.55 -14.40
N ALA A 180 7.71 -5.98 -14.18
CA ALA A 180 8.65 -6.33 -15.23
C ALA A 180 8.45 -7.75 -15.79
N GLY A 181 7.69 -8.59 -15.09
CA GLY A 181 7.40 -9.98 -15.46
C GLY A 181 6.11 -10.15 -16.28
N ALA A 182 5.82 -11.38 -16.64
CA ALA A 182 4.56 -11.76 -17.27
C ALA A 182 3.41 -11.77 -16.25
N PRO A 183 2.15 -11.64 -16.71
CA PRO A 183 0.97 -11.83 -15.86
C PRO A 183 1.01 -13.17 -15.11
N ALA A 184 0.78 -13.15 -13.81
CA ALA A 184 0.95 -14.32 -12.93
C ALA A 184 -0.29 -14.64 -12.09
N GLY A 185 -1.42 -13.95 -12.34
CA GLY A 185 -2.62 -14.15 -11.55
C GLY A 185 -2.43 -13.68 -10.10
N ARG A 186 -3.09 -14.35 -9.16
CA ARG A 186 -2.88 -14.09 -7.75
C ARG A 186 -1.58 -14.74 -7.27
N VAL A 187 -0.62 -13.90 -6.92
CA VAL A 187 0.68 -14.38 -6.40
C VAL A 187 0.66 -14.55 -4.88
N THR A 188 1.70 -15.17 -4.35
CA THR A 188 1.90 -15.37 -2.91
C THR A 188 1.84 -14.05 -2.16
N ASP A 189 1.12 -14.03 -1.04
CA ASP A 189 1.01 -12.88 -0.14
C ASP A 189 2.40 -12.44 0.36
N LEU A 190 2.53 -11.17 0.75
CA LEU A 190 3.75 -10.62 1.36
C LEU A 190 3.44 -10.03 2.73
N GLY A 191 3.94 -10.65 3.78
CA GLY A 191 3.84 -10.18 5.16
C GLY A 191 5.15 -9.63 5.70
N GLY A 192 5.06 -8.78 6.73
CA GLY A 192 6.23 -8.35 7.49
C GLY A 192 6.85 -9.50 8.28
N PRO A 193 8.06 -9.32 8.83
CA PRO A 193 8.82 -10.41 9.48
C PRO A 193 8.21 -10.86 10.81
N GLU A 194 7.40 -10.03 11.44
CA GLU A 194 6.92 -10.24 12.80
C GLU A 194 5.41 -10.05 12.91
N VAL A 195 4.76 -10.96 13.64
CA VAL A 195 3.37 -10.81 14.09
C VAL A 195 3.39 -10.21 15.49
N LEU A 196 2.85 -9.00 15.65
CA LEU A 196 2.91 -8.23 16.89
C LEU A 196 1.50 -7.96 17.43
N GLU A 197 1.35 -7.99 18.74
CA GLU A 197 0.12 -7.53 19.40
C GLU A 197 -0.07 -6.02 19.20
N ALA A 198 -1.29 -5.57 18.97
CA ALA A 198 -1.59 -4.14 18.80
C ALA A 198 -1.09 -3.30 19.99
N GLY A 199 -1.16 -3.85 21.21
CA GLY A 199 -0.65 -3.21 22.42
C GLY A 199 0.87 -3.00 22.40
N ASP A 200 1.62 -3.95 21.87
CA ASP A 200 3.09 -3.85 21.77
C ASP A 200 3.50 -2.82 20.72
N LEU A 201 2.83 -2.79 19.59
CA LEU A 201 3.03 -1.76 18.56
C LEU A 201 2.81 -0.35 19.12
N VAL A 202 1.73 -0.16 19.88
CA VAL A 202 1.44 1.12 20.55
C VAL A 202 2.53 1.48 21.54
N ARG A 203 2.90 0.57 22.45
CA ARG A 203 3.94 0.80 23.45
C ARG A 203 5.28 1.15 22.81
N THR A 204 5.70 0.40 21.80
CA THR A 204 6.95 0.63 21.07
C THR A 204 6.95 1.98 20.35
N THR A 205 5.84 2.34 19.71
CA THR A 205 5.70 3.64 19.02
C THR A 205 5.77 4.81 20.01
N LEU A 206 5.08 4.70 21.15
CA LEU A 206 5.06 5.76 22.17
C LEU A 206 6.46 5.95 22.79
N ARG A 207 7.16 4.84 23.11
CA ARG A 207 8.54 4.89 23.63
C ARG A 207 9.48 5.57 22.64
N ALA A 208 9.45 5.17 21.37
CA ALA A 208 10.27 5.77 20.32
C ALA A 208 10.00 7.26 20.11
N GLY A 209 8.78 7.71 20.38
CA GLY A 209 8.38 9.13 20.30
C GLY A 209 8.54 9.90 21.61
N GLY A 210 9.09 9.31 22.70
CA GLY A 210 9.21 9.94 24.02
C GLY A 210 7.87 10.32 24.65
N ARG A 211 6.77 9.61 24.30
CA ARG A 211 5.42 9.94 24.74
C ARG A 211 4.88 8.91 25.72
N ARG A 212 4.10 9.39 26.70
CA ARG A 212 3.34 8.55 27.63
C ARG A 212 1.84 8.81 27.41
N ARG A 213 1.03 7.75 27.35
CA ARG A 213 -0.43 7.82 27.22
C ARG A 213 -1.06 6.75 28.09
N LEU A 214 -2.26 7.03 28.58
CA LEU A 214 -3.07 6.01 29.26
C LEU A 214 -3.62 5.06 28.19
N LEU A 215 -3.21 3.79 28.23
CA LEU A 215 -3.71 2.75 27.32
C LEU A 215 -4.94 2.09 27.92
N VAL A 216 -6.05 2.13 27.19
CA VAL A 216 -7.33 1.52 27.65
C VAL A 216 -7.68 0.38 26.70
N PRO A 217 -7.94 -0.83 27.22
CA PRO A 217 -8.37 -1.95 26.41
C PRO A 217 -9.65 -1.62 25.65
N LEU A 218 -9.69 -1.89 24.35
CA LEU A 218 -10.85 -1.73 23.49
C LEU A 218 -11.24 -3.09 22.89
N TRP A 219 -12.42 -3.58 23.27
CA TRP A 219 -13.01 -4.74 22.62
C TRP A 219 -13.67 -4.31 21.30
N LEU A 220 -13.22 -4.89 20.17
CA LEU A 220 -13.84 -4.66 18.87
C LEU A 220 -15.01 -5.64 18.67
N PRO A 221 -16.26 -5.19 18.69
CA PRO A 221 -17.42 -6.07 18.52
C PRO A 221 -17.61 -6.50 17.06
N GLY A 222 -18.51 -7.45 16.84
CA GLY A 222 -18.98 -7.88 15.53
C GLY A 222 -17.99 -8.75 14.75
N ALA A 223 -18.39 -9.09 13.53
CA ALA A 223 -17.66 -10.04 12.69
C ALA A 223 -16.25 -9.57 12.32
N SER A 224 -16.05 -8.28 12.09
CA SER A 224 -14.73 -7.72 11.77
C SER A 224 -13.76 -7.85 12.94
N GLY A 225 -14.21 -7.52 14.17
CA GLY A 225 -13.38 -7.68 15.36
C GLY A 225 -13.05 -9.15 15.63
N ALA A 226 -14.00 -10.05 15.43
CA ALA A 226 -13.79 -11.48 15.55
C ALA A 226 -12.76 -12.01 14.53
N ALA A 227 -12.87 -11.60 13.27
CA ALA A 227 -11.93 -11.96 12.20
C ALA A 227 -10.49 -11.48 12.51
N LEU A 228 -10.34 -10.23 12.97
CA LEU A 228 -9.03 -9.70 13.37
C LEU A 228 -8.42 -10.47 14.55
N ARG A 229 -9.21 -10.87 15.55
CA ARG A 229 -8.71 -11.70 16.66
C ARG A 229 -8.29 -13.10 16.22
N ARG A 230 -8.96 -13.68 15.21
CA ARG A 230 -8.52 -14.94 14.59
C ARG A 230 -7.25 -14.78 13.74
N GLY A 231 -6.81 -13.55 13.48
CA GLY A 231 -5.62 -13.28 12.66
C GLY A 231 -5.87 -13.39 11.16
N GLU A 232 -7.10 -13.21 10.70
CA GLU A 232 -7.44 -13.30 9.27
C GLU A 232 -6.79 -12.20 8.41
N ASN A 233 -6.23 -11.18 9.03
CA ASN A 233 -5.42 -10.11 8.45
C ASN A 233 -3.91 -10.40 8.41
N LEU A 234 -3.50 -11.61 8.77
CA LEU A 234 -2.11 -12.05 8.87
C LEU A 234 -1.78 -13.12 7.84
N THR A 235 -0.49 -13.23 7.52
CA THR A 235 0.09 -14.26 6.66
C THR A 235 1.46 -14.72 7.23
N PRO A 236 1.48 -15.35 8.42
CA PRO A 236 2.74 -15.72 9.07
C PRO A 236 3.56 -16.74 8.27
N GLN A 237 2.92 -17.54 7.42
CA GLN A 237 3.58 -18.47 6.49
C GLN A 237 4.32 -17.76 5.35
N HIS A 238 4.07 -16.47 5.13
CA HIS A 238 4.70 -15.61 4.13
C HIS A 238 5.28 -14.34 4.78
N ALA A 239 6.04 -14.54 5.86
CA ALA A 239 6.76 -13.49 6.59
C ALA A 239 8.07 -13.12 5.85
N ASP A 240 7.96 -12.83 4.56
CA ASP A 240 9.10 -12.61 3.66
C ASP A 240 9.71 -11.21 3.79
N GLY A 241 9.03 -10.30 4.50
CA GLY A 241 9.59 -9.00 4.89
C GLY A 241 10.78 -9.19 5.82
N ARG A 242 11.73 -8.26 5.78
CA ARG A 242 12.99 -8.34 6.56
C ARG A 242 13.08 -7.28 7.64
N ARG A 243 12.60 -6.07 7.33
CA ARG A 243 12.69 -4.93 8.24
C ARG A 243 11.60 -5.01 9.30
N THR A 244 12.01 -5.06 10.55
CA THR A 244 11.10 -5.03 11.70
C THR A 244 10.47 -3.64 11.91
N TYR A 245 9.35 -3.59 12.63
CA TYR A 245 8.73 -2.32 12.99
C TYR A 245 9.61 -1.49 13.92
N ALA A 246 10.37 -2.12 14.80
CA ALA A 246 11.31 -1.45 15.68
C ALA A 246 12.46 -0.77 14.92
N GLU A 247 13.08 -1.46 13.94
CA GLU A 247 14.11 -0.90 13.07
C GLU A 247 13.58 0.25 12.21
N PHE A 248 12.34 0.14 11.71
CA PHE A 248 11.68 1.23 11.00
C PHE A 248 11.54 2.48 11.88
N LEU A 249 11.15 2.34 13.15
CA LEU A 249 11.05 3.46 14.09
C LEU A 249 12.42 4.05 14.43
N ALA A 250 13.43 3.21 14.69
CA ALA A 250 14.79 3.65 15.04
C ALA A 250 15.41 4.53 13.95
N ALA A 251 15.26 4.14 12.68
CA ALA A 251 15.76 4.93 11.56
C ALA A 251 15.09 6.32 11.43
N ARG A 252 13.87 6.48 11.94
CA ARG A 252 13.14 7.76 11.91
C ARG A 252 13.46 8.67 13.10
N THR A 253 13.87 8.10 14.22
CA THR A 253 14.30 8.87 15.41
C THR A 253 15.78 9.28 15.33
N GLY A 254 16.64 8.42 14.76
CA GLY A 254 18.06 8.72 14.53
C GLY A 254 18.32 9.82 13.48
N GLY A 255 17.45 9.95 12.47
CA GLY A 255 17.55 11.02 11.46
C GLY A 255 17.16 12.41 11.93
N GLY A 256 16.58 12.56 13.12
CA GLY A 256 16.23 13.85 13.74
C GLY A 256 17.36 14.49 14.54
N ALA A 257 18.35 13.70 14.93
CA ALA A 257 19.44 14.20 15.78
C ALA A 257 20.57 14.95 15.02
N VAL A 258 20.62 14.83 13.69
CA VAL A 258 21.70 15.44 12.86
C VAL A 258 21.36 16.84 12.35
N ARG A 259 20.16 17.37 12.60
CA ARG A 259 19.72 18.69 12.08
C ARG A 259 19.75 19.85 13.10
N ASN A 260 20.24 19.67 14.33
CA ASN A 260 20.38 20.74 15.32
C ASN A 260 21.83 20.90 15.77
N GLY A 261 22.73 21.14 14.85
CA GLY A 261 24.14 21.48 15.15
C GLY A 261 24.74 22.21 13.96
N GLY A 262 24.46 23.51 13.91
CA GLY A 262 25.03 24.39 12.90
C GLY A 262 24.40 25.77 13.00
#